data_9b0a9a712f8ddf6605016e2cbbea82b1
#
_entry.id   9b0a9a712f8ddf6605016e2cbbea82b1
#
_cell.length_a   1.000
_cell.length_b   1.000
_cell.length_c   1.000
_cell.angle_alpha   90.00
_cell.angle_beta   90.00
_cell.angle_gamma   90.00
#
_symmetry.space_group_name_H-M   'P 1'
#
loop_
_entity.id
_entity.type
_entity.pdbx_description
1 polymer ?
#
loop_
_entity_poly.entity_id
_entity_poly.type
_entity_poly.pdbx_seq_one_letter_code
_entity_poly.pdbx_strand_id
1 'polypeptide(L)'
;MIAFFDASVLIYLIEGREPFAARVRESLQILSDRFPKLGTAVSRLSWLECRVGPMKNNDLTALGRYDAFFTRSDLVWVELDRDVVEPAAAIRVRHGLRTPDALQMASCLQLGPEHLMVTGDASFQKVGGLNVTTLS
;
A
#
# COMPACT_ATOMS: atom_id res chain seq x y z
N MET A 1 14.90 0.82 5.14
CA MET A 1 13.59 1.47 4.94
C MET A 1 12.74 0.64 3.99
N ILE A 2 11.50 0.40 4.33
CA ILE A 2 10.56 -0.36 3.51
C ILE A 2 9.35 0.55 3.21
N ALA A 3 9.09 0.79 1.92
CA ALA A 3 7.91 1.50 1.48
C ALA A 3 6.73 0.53 1.35
N PHE A 4 5.67 0.80 2.07
CA PHE A 4 4.42 0.03 2.02
C PHE A 4 3.40 0.81 1.19
N PHE A 5 2.87 0.17 0.15
CA PHE A 5 1.90 0.80 -0.74
C PHE A 5 0.49 0.37 -0.40
N ASP A 6 -0.41 1.34 -0.18
CA ASP A 6 -1.83 1.00 -0.11
C ASP A 6 -2.37 0.67 -1.52
N ALA A 7 -3.56 0.10 -1.57
CA ALA A 7 -4.13 -0.35 -2.84
C ALA A 7 -4.35 0.80 -3.83
N SER A 8 -4.73 1.99 -3.36
CA SER A 8 -5.00 3.13 -4.24
C SER A 8 -3.75 3.56 -5.01
N VAL A 9 -2.60 3.58 -4.34
CA VAL A 9 -1.32 3.93 -4.96
C VAL A 9 -0.94 2.90 -6.02
N LEU A 10 -1.11 1.62 -5.73
CA LEU A 10 -0.87 0.54 -6.69
C LEU A 10 -1.77 0.66 -7.92
N ILE A 11 -3.05 0.96 -7.71
CA ILE A 11 -4.01 1.12 -8.80
C ILE A 11 -3.60 2.28 -9.71
N TYR A 12 -3.25 3.43 -9.15
CA TYR A 12 -2.79 4.57 -9.94
C TYR A 12 -1.57 4.22 -10.78
N LEU A 13 -0.57 3.60 -10.16
CA LEU A 13 0.70 3.29 -10.81
C LEU A 13 0.54 2.20 -11.87
N ILE A 14 -0.09 1.09 -11.52
CA ILE A 14 -0.13 -0.11 -12.38
C ILE A 14 -1.12 0.08 -13.53
N GLU A 15 -2.28 0.71 -13.27
CA GLU A 15 -3.25 1.00 -14.33
C GLU A 15 -2.91 2.27 -15.11
N GLY A 16 -1.90 3.02 -14.68
CA GLY A 16 -1.44 4.21 -15.41
C GLY A 16 -2.43 5.37 -15.38
N ARG A 17 -3.11 5.59 -14.27
CA ARG A 17 -4.12 6.66 -14.14
C ARG A 17 -3.46 8.02 -13.92
N GLU A 18 -3.37 8.83 -14.98
CA GLU A 18 -2.82 10.18 -14.89
C GLU A 18 -3.85 11.18 -14.34
N PRO A 19 -3.41 12.22 -13.61
CA PRO A 19 -2.01 12.57 -13.27
C PRO A 19 -1.43 11.80 -12.08
N PHE A 20 -2.19 10.91 -11.47
CA PHE A 20 -1.82 10.23 -10.23
C PHE A 20 -0.63 9.29 -10.43
N ALA A 21 -0.57 8.57 -11.55
CA ALA A 21 0.56 7.66 -11.85
C ALA A 21 1.89 8.43 -11.89
N ALA A 22 1.91 9.60 -12.51
CA ALA A 22 3.12 10.45 -12.53
C ALA A 22 3.53 10.90 -11.13
N ARG A 23 2.58 11.27 -10.28
CA ARG A 23 2.84 11.66 -8.89
C ARG A 23 3.42 10.50 -8.08
N VAL A 24 2.91 9.30 -8.27
CA VAL A 24 3.48 8.09 -7.63
C VAL A 24 4.92 7.88 -8.07
N ARG A 25 5.18 7.94 -9.38
CA ARG A 25 6.55 7.77 -9.91
C ARG A 25 7.51 8.80 -9.35
N GLU A 26 7.10 10.07 -9.27
CA GLU A 26 7.92 11.13 -8.68
C GLU A 26 8.23 10.86 -7.21
N SER A 27 7.21 10.49 -6.42
CA SER A 27 7.39 10.17 -5.01
C SER A 27 8.34 9.00 -4.82
N LEU A 28 8.22 7.95 -5.64
CA LEU A 28 9.09 6.78 -5.58
C LEU A 28 10.54 7.15 -5.95
N GLN A 29 10.74 8.02 -6.92
CA GLN A 29 12.07 8.48 -7.30
C GLN A 29 12.74 9.24 -6.16
N ILE A 30 12.02 10.14 -5.52
CA ILE A 30 12.50 10.90 -4.36
C ILE A 30 12.89 9.95 -3.23
N LEU A 31 12.04 8.96 -2.93
CA LEU A 31 12.30 7.97 -1.88
C LEU A 31 13.49 7.08 -2.22
N SER A 32 13.62 6.65 -3.47
CA SER A 32 14.75 5.82 -3.91
C SER A 32 16.06 6.58 -3.81
N ASP A 33 16.07 7.88 -4.12
CA ASP A 33 17.25 8.72 -4.00
C ASP A 33 17.65 8.93 -2.54
N ARG A 34 16.65 9.09 -1.66
CA ARG A 34 16.86 9.27 -0.22
C ARG A 34 17.28 7.98 0.49
N PHE A 35 16.72 6.84 0.06
CA PHE A 35 16.94 5.54 0.67
C PHE A 35 17.47 4.55 -0.38
N PRO A 36 18.81 4.43 -0.55
CA PRO A 36 19.38 3.57 -1.60
C PRO A 36 18.99 2.10 -1.52
N LYS A 37 18.63 1.62 -0.31
CA LYS A 37 18.19 0.23 -0.08
C LYS A 37 16.70 0.14 0.23
N LEU A 38 15.90 0.98 -0.42
CA LEU A 38 14.46 0.99 -0.22
C LEU A 38 13.85 -0.34 -0.68
N GLY A 39 13.18 -1.03 0.26
CA GLY A 39 12.37 -2.21 -0.05
C GLY A 39 10.94 -1.82 -0.36
N THR A 40 10.19 -2.76 -0.92
CA THR A 40 8.77 -2.58 -1.26
C THR A 40 7.94 -3.66 -0.57
N ALA A 41 6.89 -3.24 0.14
CA ALA A 41 5.98 -4.15 0.83
C ALA A 41 4.54 -3.90 0.42
N VAL A 42 3.73 -4.95 0.45
CA VAL A 42 2.30 -4.90 0.17
C VAL A 42 1.55 -5.82 1.12
N SER A 43 0.31 -5.47 1.40
CA SER A 43 -0.60 -6.35 2.14
C SER A 43 -1.28 -7.34 1.19
N ARG A 44 -1.58 -8.52 1.69
CA ARG A 44 -2.42 -9.48 0.97
C ARG A 44 -3.80 -8.90 0.63
N LEU A 45 -4.29 -7.97 1.44
CA LEU A 45 -5.52 -7.24 1.14
C LEU A 45 -5.42 -6.45 -0.17
N SER A 46 -4.27 -5.84 -0.45
CA SER A 46 -4.06 -5.10 -1.69
C SER A 46 -4.16 -5.98 -2.93
N TRP A 47 -3.72 -7.23 -2.85
CA TRP A 47 -3.91 -8.19 -3.92
C TRP A 47 -5.38 -8.34 -4.30
N LEU A 48 -6.24 -8.48 -3.29
CA LEU A 48 -7.68 -8.58 -3.47
C LEU A 48 -8.27 -7.28 -4.02
N GLU A 49 -7.98 -6.16 -3.37
CA GLU A 49 -8.54 -4.86 -3.73
C GLU A 49 -8.16 -4.42 -5.15
N CYS A 50 -6.94 -4.73 -5.58
CA CYS A 50 -6.49 -4.40 -6.94
C CYS A 50 -7.14 -5.26 -8.00
N ARG A 51 -7.47 -6.51 -7.71
CA ARG A 51 -7.94 -7.46 -8.71
C ARG A 51 -9.45 -7.49 -8.89
N VAL A 52 -10.21 -7.10 -7.88
CA VAL A 52 -11.68 -7.21 -7.91
C VAL A 52 -12.30 -6.47 -9.11
N GLY A 53 -11.90 -5.22 -9.34
CA GLY A 53 -12.41 -4.42 -10.46
C GLY A 53 -12.08 -5.04 -11.83
N PRO A 54 -10.79 -5.30 -12.12
CA PRO A 54 -10.40 -5.96 -13.37
C PRO A 54 -11.05 -7.33 -13.59
N MET A 55 -11.21 -8.13 -12.53
CA MET A 55 -11.88 -9.43 -12.65
C MET A 55 -13.37 -9.27 -13.03
N LYS A 56 -14.06 -8.32 -12.41
CA LYS A 56 -15.46 -8.01 -12.74
C LYS A 56 -15.63 -7.57 -14.19
N ASN A 57 -14.67 -6.84 -14.71
CA ASN A 57 -14.75 -6.22 -16.04
C ASN A 57 -14.05 -7.06 -17.13
N ASN A 58 -13.54 -8.23 -16.78
CA ASN A 58 -12.74 -9.07 -17.68
C ASN A 58 -11.59 -8.29 -18.34
N ASP A 59 -10.96 -7.40 -17.57
CA ASP A 59 -9.85 -6.58 -18.03
C ASP A 59 -8.53 -7.38 -17.94
N LEU A 60 -8.26 -8.18 -18.96
CA LEU A 60 -7.10 -9.07 -18.99
C LEU A 60 -5.78 -8.29 -19.03
N THR A 61 -5.77 -7.12 -19.63
CA THR A 61 -4.58 -6.27 -19.66
C THR A 61 -4.20 -5.79 -18.27
N ALA A 62 -5.16 -5.27 -17.50
CA ALA A 62 -4.92 -4.85 -16.13
C ALA A 62 -4.53 -6.04 -15.24
N LEU A 63 -5.21 -7.18 -15.36
CA LEU A 63 -4.87 -8.38 -14.60
C LEU A 63 -3.44 -8.85 -14.88
N GLY A 64 -3.01 -8.82 -16.13
CA GLY A 64 -1.63 -9.17 -16.50
C GLY A 64 -0.60 -8.23 -15.87
N ARG A 65 -0.90 -6.94 -15.80
CA ARG A 65 -0.03 -5.95 -15.15
C ARG A 65 0.07 -6.19 -13.66
N TYR A 66 -1.05 -6.47 -12.98
CA TYR A 66 -1.05 -6.80 -11.56
C TYR A 66 -0.29 -8.09 -11.28
N ASP A 67 -0.47 -9.12 -12.11
CA ASP A 67 0.25 -10.37 -11.95
C ASP A 67 1.77 -10.17 -12.08
N ALA A 68 2.20 -9.37 -13.04
CA ALA A 68 3.62 -9.04 -13.20
C ALA A 68 4.18 -8.34 -11.95
N PHE A 69 3.43 -7.41 -11.37
CA PHE A 69 3.85 -6.73 -10.15
C PHE A 69 3.87 -7.67 -8.94
N PHE A 70 2.78 -8.40 -8.69
CA PHE A 70 2.63 -9.22 -7.50
C PHE A 70 3.47 -10.49 -7.50
N THR A 71 4.04 -10.90 -8.65
CA THR A 71 4.95 -12.04 -8.73
C THR A 71 6.42 -11.65 -8.61
N ARG A 72 6.72 -10.37 -8.38
CA ARG A 72 8.10 -9.92 -8.15
C ARG A 72 8.67 -10.60 -6.91
N SER A 73 9.90 -11.13 -7.05
CA SER A 73 10.57 -11.83 -5.95
C SER A 73 11.07 -10.91 -4.83
N ASP A 74 11.16 -9.59 -5.10
CA ASP A 74 11.66 -8.61 -4.15
C ASP A 74 10.55 -7.98 -3.28
N LEU A 75 9.28 -8.37 -3.46
CA LEU A 75 8.20 -7.87 -2.62
C LEU A 75 8.20 -8.51 -1.24
N VAL A 76 8.06 -7.67 -0.22
CA VAL A 76 7.76 -8.12 1.14
C VAL A 76 6.25 -8.19 1.29
N TRP A 77 5.73 -9.39 1.51
CA TRP A 77 4.30 -9.61 1.72
C TRP A 77 3.93 -9.54 3.20
N VAL A 78 2.87 -8.82 3.51
CA VAL A 78 2.28 -8.84 4.85
C VAL A 78 0.94 -9.56 4.74
N GLU A 79 0.84 -10.73 5.37
CA GLU A 79 -0.39 -11.53 5.38
C GLU A 79 -1.38 -10.98 6.41
N LEU A 80 -2.67 -11.23 6.19
CA LEU A 80 -3.74 -10.81 7.12
C LEU A 80 -3.90 -11.87 8.23
N ASP A 81 -2.86 -12.00 9.02
CA ASP A 81 -2.83 -12.94 10.14
C ASP A 81 -3.30 -12.26 11.44
N ARG A 82 -3.20 -13.00 12.54
CA ARG A 82 -3.57 -12.52 13.87
C ARG A 82 -2.84 -11.24 14.26
N ASP A 83 -1.54 -11.17 13.96
CA ASP A 83 -0.69 -10.04 14.37
C ASP A 83 -1.01 -8.75 13.60
N VAL A 84 -1.76 -8.85 12.53
CA VAL A 84 -2.29 -7.71 11.76
C VAL A 84 -3.73 -7.41 12.15
N VAL A 85 -4.58 -8.43 12.20
CA VAL A 85 -6.03 -8.26 12.40
C VAL A 85 -6.36 -7.74 13.80
N GLU A 86 -5.71 -8.27 14.84
CA GLU A 86 -5.99 -7.81 16.21
C GLU A 86 -5.61 -6.34 16.43
N PRO A 87 -4.40 -5.87 16.07
CA PRO A 87 -4.09 -4.44 16.15
C PRO A 87 -4.99 -3.56 15.28
N ALA A 88 -5.44 -4.06 14.13
CA ALA A 88 -6.36 -3.31 13.27
C ALA A 88 -7.66 -2.97 13.97
N ALA A 89 -8.17 -3.84 14.84
CA ALA A 89 -9.37 -3.58 15.62
C ALA A 89 -9.19 -2.35 16.52
N ALA A 90 -8.05 -2.25 17.21
CA ALA A 90 -7.74 -1.10 18.06
C ALA A 90 -7.58 0.20 17.25
N ILE A 91 -6.91 0.12 16.11
CA ILE A 91 -6.74 1.27 15.20
C ILE A 91 -8.09 1.76 14.71
N ARG A 92 -8.97 0.85 14.31
CA ARG A 92 -10.30 1.18 13.84
C ARG A 92 -11.13 1.93 14.89
N VAL A 93 -11.11 1.43 16.12
CA VAL A 93 -11.85 2.05 17.23
C VAL A 93 -11.28 3.42 17.58
N ARG A 94 -9.96 3.52 17.70
CA ARG A 94 -9.29 4.76 18.12
C ARG A 94 -9.46 5.90 17.11
N HIS A 95 -9.42 5.59 15.81
CA HIS A 95 -9.40 6.60 14.75
C HIS A 95 -10.68 6.66 13.93
N GLY A 96 -11.68 5.83 14.22
CA GLY A 96 -12.96 5.83 13.48
C GLY A 96 -12.80 5.44 12.02
N LEU A 97 -11.87 4.53 11.72
CA LEU A 97 -11.56 4.14 10.35
C LEU A 97 -12.39 2.95 9.87
N ARG A 98 -12.52 2.84 8.56
CA ARG A 98 -13.11 1.64 7.95
C ARG A 98 -12.15 0.47 8.04
N THR A 99 -12.70 -0.75 8.03
CA THR A 99 -11.92 -1.98 8.16
C THR A 99 -10.76 -2.09 7.16
N PRO A 100 -10.92 -1.82 5.85
CA PRO A 100 -9.80 -1.92 4.92
C PRO A 100 -8.64 -0.96 5.28
N ASP A 101 -8.95 0.27 5.66
CA ASP A 101 -7.93 1.25 6.01
C ASP A 101 -7.17 0.84 7.28
N ALA A 102 -7.89 0.36 8.29
CA ALA A 102 -7.28 -0.14 9.53
C ALA A 102 -6.36 -1.34 9.27
N LEU A 103 -6.78 -2.26 8.40
CA LEU A 103 -5.96 -3.41 8.01
C LEU A 103 -4.70 -3.00 7.26
N GLN A 104 -4.76 -2.01 6.37
CA GLN A 104 -3.59 -1.50 5.68
C GLN A 104 -2.59 -0.87 6.65
N MET A 105 -3.08 -0.05 7.58
CA MET A 105 -2.23 0.57 8.59
C MET A 105 -1.57 -0.45 9.51
N ALA A 106 -2.34 -1.42 10.00
CA ALA A 106 -1.80 -2.50 10.85
C ALA A 106 -0.76 -3.33 10.10
N SER A 107 -0.99 -3.60 8.80
CA SER A 107 -0.03 -4.30 7.96
C SER A 107 1.28 -3.54 7.84
N CYS A 108 1.20 -2.23 7.62
CA CYS A 108 2.39 -1.37 7.52
C CYS A 108 3.17 -1.35 8.83
N LEU A 109 2.49 -1.20 9.96
CA LEU A 109 3.11 -1.19 11.28
C LEU A 109 3.80 -2.52 11.62
N GLN A 110 3.34 -3.62 11.05
CA GLN A 110 3.95 -4.94 11.24
C GLN A 110 5.38 -5.01 10.68
N LEU A 111 5.73 -4.12 9.77
CA LEU A 111 7.08 -4.04 9.21
C LEU A 111 8.13 -3.53 10.20
N GLY A 112 7.71 -3.03 11.35
CA GLY A 112 8.61 -2.45 12.34
C GLY A 112 8.85 -0.95 12.14
N PRO A 113 9.83 -0.36 12.84
CA PRO A 113 10.01 1.10 12.86
C PRO A 113 10.53 1.70 11.55
N GLU A 114 11.16 0.92 10.69
CA GLU A 114 11.71 1.40 9.42
C GLU A 114 10.74 1.20 8.27
N HIS A 115 9.50 1.63 8.46
CA HIS A 115 8.46 1.60 7.44
C HIS A 115 8.14 3.01 6.97
N LEU A 116 7.57 3.08 5.76
CA LEU A 116 6.99 4.30 5.22
C LEU A 116 5.73 3.95 4.44
N MET A 117 4.58 4.41 4.93
CA MET A 117 3.30 4.22 4.26
C MET A 117 3.15 5.22 3.12
N VAL A 118 3.06 4.73 1.89
CA VAL A 118 2.83 5.57 0.72
C VAL A 118 1.33 5.52 0.38
N THR A 119 0.65 6.65 0.49
CA THR A 119 -0.80 6.73 0.32
C THR A 119 -1.20 8.04 -0.32
N GLY A 120 -2.35 8.06 -0.99
CA GLY A 120 -3.00 9.28 -1.45
C GLY A 120 -3.90 9.93 -0.40
N ASP A 121 -4.09 9.29 0.76
CA ASP A 121 -5.01 9.75 1.80
C ASP A 121 -4.25 10.38 2.97
N ALA A 122 -4.31 11.71 3.05
CA ALA A 122 -3.65 12.48 4.10
C ALA A 122 -4.20 12.18 5.51
N SER A 123 -5.40 11.63 5.63
CA SER A 123 -5.99 11.30 6.94
C SER A 123 -5.19 10.22 7.68
N PHE A 124 -4.37 9.43 6.97
CA PHE A 124 -3.51 8.41 7.59
C PHE A 124 -2.42 9.03 8.46
N GLN A 125 -2.07 10.28 8.26
CA GLN A 125 -1.04 10.98 9.06
C GLN A 125 -1.44 11.14 10.53
N LYS A 126 -2.71 11.07 10.85
CA LYS A 126 -3.20 11.20 12.24
C LYS A 126 -2.94 9.96 13.09
N VAL A 127 -2.54 8.84 12.49
CA VAL A 127 -2.31 7.60 13.23
C VAL A 127 -0.92 7.61 13.86
N GLY A 128 -0.85 7.58 15.19
CA GLY A 128 0.41 7.58 15.94
C GLY A 128 1.24 6.34 15.63
N GLY A 129 2.55 6.54 15.48
CA GLY A 129 3.50 5.48 15.16
C GLY A 129 3.58 5.10 13.69
N LEU A 130 2.70 5.64 12.86
CA LEU A 130 2.70 5.41 11.41
C LEU A 130 3.45 6.53 10.70
N ASN A 131 4.53 6.18 10.00
CA ASN A 131 5.26 7.12 9.15
C ASN A 131 4.59 7.16 7.78
N VAL A 132 4.09 8.32 7.37
CA VAL A 132 3.28 8.45 6.16
C VAL A 132 3.91 9.44 5.19
N THR A 133 3.97 9.05 3.91
CA THR A 133 4.22 9.94 2.78
C THR A 133 2.96 10.00 1.93
N THR A 134 2.40 11.19 1.78
CA THR A 134 1.23 11.39 0.92
C THR A 134 1.65 11.87 -0.46
N LEU A 135 0.89 11.45 -1.45
CA LEU A 135 1.03 11.96 -2.82
C LEU A 135 0.52 13.39 -2.87
N SER A 136 1.34 14.28 -3.36
CA SER A 136 1.01 15.69 -3.49
C SER A 136 0.50 16.03 -4.89
#